data_250c2d54054341d28a65c90511744465
#
_entry.id   250c2d54054341d28a65c90511744465
#
_cell.length_a   1.000
_cell.length_b   1.000
_cell.length_c   1.000
_cell.angle_alpha   90.00
_cell.angle_beta   90.00
_cell.angle_gamma   90.00
#
_symmetry.space_group_name_H-M   'P 1'
#
loop_
_entity.id
_entity.type
_entity.pdbx_description
1 polymer ?
#
loop_
_entity_poly.entity_id
_entity_poly.type
_entity_poly.pdbx_seq_one_letter_code
_entity_poly.pdbx_strand_id
1 'polypeptide(L)'
;MLTNKYEQYRKYANYVKKYRQESNAATASEVDANANVDNKNIATCDSEIAKREKIGYNRLMMIDKITEMWGADVAEEYIRQIESHEIYKHDETSIYPYCVSITMYPFLFYGLKSLGGKSGAPKHLDSFCGEFINLVFAIAAQFAGAVSTPEFLMYMDYFIRKDYGNDYTAHWNEIISPAIATEQKTLGQLVEDKFQQVVHSINQPAAARGYQAVFWNIAYFDEPYFKGMFDNFVFPDGSEPNWETVSFLQKRFMKWFNKERLSYELTFPVETLNLLNDGKEYVDKEWADFGAEMYSEGHSFFTYTSDSVDSLASCCRLKNEVQNNTFSYTLGAGGVSTGSKGVMTININRLVQNAKRDGIDISEAVREQVKKIHKYLLAFNEIVKDNFKANLLTAYNAGYISLDKQYLTIGINGFVEGAEFLGIDISPNEQYFAYGESILKPIYEENRKARTSEVMFNTEFVPGENLGIKNAKWDKKDGYIVPRDCYNSYFYKVEDESCNLIDKFILHGKRLTKYLDGGSALHANLEEHLSKPQYKKVMEIAINTGCSYFTFNIPNTVCNDCGFITKHNLPKCPKCGSDNVDYLTRIIGYLKRVSKWSEARQKEAKTRYYDNNVNV
;
A
#
# COMPACT_ATOMS: atom_id res chain seq x y z
N MET A 1 -42.65 8.15 -26.31
CA MET A 1 -42.53 6.90 -25.51
C MET A 1 -41.15 6.26 -25.57
N LEU A 2 -40.44 6.23 -26.73
CA LEU A 2 -39.10 5.64 -26.82
C LEU A 2 -38.03 6.39 -26.01
N THR A 3 -38.13 7.73 -25.86
CA THR A 3 -37.19 8.55 -25.08
C THR A 3 -37.27 8.28 -23.56
N ASN A 4 -38.45 7.94 -23.01
CA ASN A 4 -38.62 7.69 -21.56
C ASN A 4 -37.86 6.44 -21.08
N LYS A 5 -37.64 5.45 -21.96
CA LYS A 5 -36.90 4.24 -21.63
C LYS A 5 -35.45 4.54 -21.24
N TYR A 6 -34.87 5.58 -21.81
CA TYR A 6 -33.43 5.92 -21.59
C TYR A 6 -33.23 7.05 -20.57
N GLU A 7 -34.33 7.61 -20.01
CA GLU A 7 -34.22 8.74 -19.08
C GLU A 7 -33.48 8.35 -17.77
N GLN A 8 -33.57 7.08 -17.38
CA GLN A 8 -32.77 6.53 -16.26
C GLN A 8 -31.26 6.73 -16.41
N TYR A 9 -30.76 6.87 -17.64
CA TYR A 9 -29.36 7.11 -17.95
C TYR A 9 -28.98 8.59 -18.02
N ARG A 10 -29.93 9.53 -17.80
CA ARG A 10 -29.69 10.98 -17.85
C ARG A 10 -28.58 11.42 -16.89
N LYS A 11 -28.52 10.80 -15.70
CA LYS A 11 -27.44 11.04 -14.72
C LYS A 11 -26.04 10.82 -15.31
N TYR A 12 -25.86 9.79 -16.13
CA TYR A 12 -24.55 9.48 -16.76
C TYR A 12 -24.23 10.48 -17.88
N ALA A 13 -25.20 10.85 -18.70
CA ALA A 13 -25.00 11.85 -19.73
C ALA A 13 -24.60 13.22 -19.12
N ASN A 14 -25.20 13.59 -18.00
CA ASN A 14 -24.84 14.80 -17.26
C ASN A 14 -23.44 14.69 -16.66
N TYR A 15 -23.09 13.52 -16.10
CA TYR A 15 -21.77 13.27 -15.59
C TYR A 15 -20.69 13.40 -16.68
N VAL A 16 -20.90 12.83 -17.87
CA VAL A 16 -19.97 12.97 -19.01
C VAL A 16 -19.74 14.44 -19.38
N LYS A 17 -20.81 15.28 -19.35
CA LYS A 17 -20.67 16.73 -19.58
C LYS A 17 -19.77 17.38 -18.53
N LYS A 18 -19.99 17.08 -17.24
CA LYS A 18 -19.16 17.55 -16.14
C LYS A 18 -17.70 17.07 -16.28
N TYR A 19 -17.50 15.79 -16.55
CA TYR A 19 -16.16 15.17 -16.69
C TYR A 19 -15.29 15.90 -17.71
N ARG A 20 -15.88 16.39 -18.80
CA ARG A 20 -15.17 17.14 -19.85
C ARG A 20 -14.58 18.45 -19.34
N GLN A 21 -15.17 19.06 -18.32
CA GLN A 21 -14.79 20.38 -17.79
C GLN A 21 -13.76 20.31 -16.66
N GLU A 22 -13.61 19.14 -16.01
CA GLU A 22 -12.69 18.98 -14.87
C GLU A 22 -11.22 18.98 -15.29
N SER A 23 -10.36 19.42 -14.39
CA SER A 23 -8.92 19.61 -14.65
C SER A 23 -8.15 18.28 -14.76
N ASN A 24 -8.49 17.30 -13.93
CA ASN A 24 -7.84 15.98 -13.90
C ASN A 24 -8.86 14.88 -13.56
N ALA A 25 -8.43 13.60 -13.67
CA ALA A 25 -9.29 12.45 -13.43
C ALA A 25 -9.70 12.33 -11.95
N ALA A 26 -8.82 12.64 -11.00
CA ALA A 26 -9.12 12.57 -9.57
C ALA A 26 -10.15 13.62 -9.15
N THR A 27 -10.06 14.85 -9.64
CA THR A 27 -11.06 15.90 -9.41
C THR A 27 -12.38 15.58 -10.09
N ALA A 28 -12.34 14.93 -11.26
CA ALA A 28 -13.54 14.52 -11.99
C ALA A 28 -14.29 13.35 -11.33
N SER A 29 -13.65 12.55 -10.48
CA SER A 29 -14.26 11.40 -9.83
C SER A 29 -15.25 11.83 -8.74
N GLU A 30 -16.46 11.30 -8.79
CA GLU A 30 -17.50 11.52 -7.77
C GLU A 30 -17.65 10.34 -6.80
N VAL A 31 -17.06 9.20 -7.15
CA VAL A 31 -17.25 7.96 -6.40
C VAL A 31 -16.03 7.67 -5.55
N ASP A 32 -14.89 7.52 -6.21
CA ASP A 32 -13.63 7.21 -5.55
C ASP A 32 -12.47 7.79 -6.36
N ALA A 33 -12.06 9.01 -5.99
CA ALA A 33 -10.97 9.71 -6.63
C ALA A 33 -9.65 8.94 -6.39
N ASN A 34 -8.86 8.81 -7.45
CA ASN A 34 -7.61 8.09 -7.39
C ASN A 34 -6.54 8.85 -8.20
N ALA A 35 -5.55 9.40 -7.51
CA ALA A 35 -4.46 10.15 -8.14
C ALA A 35 -3.57 9.26 -9.02
N ASN A 36 -3.68 7.93 -8.90
CA ASN A 36 -2.98 6.98 -9.79
C ASN A 36 -3.61 6.87 -11.19
N VAL A 37 -4.74 7.52 -11.45
CA VAL A 37 -5.29 7.72 -12.79
C VAL A 37 -4.70 8.99 -13.38
N ASP A 38 -3.56 8.86 -14.08
CA ASP A 38 -2.78 10.01 -14.55
C ASP A 38 -3.48 10.83 -15.62
N ASN A 39 -4.24 10.17 -16.51
CA ASN A 39 -4.80 10.81 -17.68
C ASN A 39 -6.32 10.79 -17.68
N LYS A 40 -6.90 11.97 -17.87
CA LYS A 40 -8.31 12.11 -18.18
C LYS A 40 -8.53 11.79 -19.66
N ASN A 41 -9.22 10.68 -19.94
CA ASN A 41 -9.55 10.23 -21.29
C ASN A 41 -10.93 9.52 -21.33
N ILE A 42 -11.32 9.00 -22.50
CA ILE A 42 -12.62 8.35 -22.64
C ILE A 42 -12.74 7.08 -21.80
N ALA A 43 -11.67 6.30 -21.69
CA ALA A 43 -11.69 5.06 -20.89
C ALA A 43 -11.80 5.33 -19.40
N THR A 44 -11.16 6.41 -18.90
CA THR A 44 -11.32 6.82 -17.50
C THR A 44 -12.73 7.35 -17.20
N CYS A 45 -13.34 8.08 -18.14
CA CYS A 45 -14.73 8.52 -18.05
C CYS A 45 -15.71 7.33 -18.00
N ASP A 46 -15.54 6.35 -18.87
CA ASP A 46 -16.34 5.14 -18.93
C ASP A 46 -16.21 4.30 -17.65
N SER A 47 -14.98 4.16 -17.15
CA SER A 47 -14.70 3.50 -15.86
C SER A 47 -15.46 4.17 -14.71
N GLU A 48 -15.50 5.50 -14.63
CA GLU A 48 -16.23 6.24 -13.58
C GLU A 48 -17.75 6.01 -13.66
N ILE A 49 -18.31 5.90 -14.85
CA ILE A 49 -19.72 5.53 -15.04
C ILE A 49 -19.98 4.12 -14.50
N ALA A 50 -19.14 3.15 -14.87
CA ALA A 50 -19.28 1.77 -14.45
C ALA A 50 -19.17 1.58 -12.93
N LYS A 51 -18.33 2.36 -12.23
CA LYS A 51 -18.16 2.29 -10.77
C LYS A 51 -19.50 2.44 -10.02
N ARG A 52 -20.37 3.32 -10.46
CA ARG A 52 -21.68 3.58 -9.80
C ARG A 52 -22.61 2.39 -9.84
N GLU A 53 -22.66 1.71 -10.97
CA GLU A 53 -23.50 0.50 -11.10
C GLU A 53 -22.90 -0.66 -10.27
N LYS A 54 -21.59 -0.76 -10.26
CA LYS A 54 -20.88 -1.79 -9.48
C LYS A 54 -21.16 -1.68 -7.98
N ILE A 55 -21.21 -0.48 -7.42
CA ILE A 55 -21.57 -0.28 -6.00
C ILE A 55 -22.97 -0.83 -5.72
N GLY A 56 -23.93 -0.56 -6.59
CA GLY A 56 -25.31 -1.02 -6.41
C GLY A 56 -25.41 -2.54 -6.31
N TYR A 57 -24.87 -3.28 -7.27
CA TYR A 57 -24.95 -4.73 -7.21
C TYR A 57 -24.06 -5.34 -6.11
N ASN A 58 -22.91 -4.74 -5.79
CA ASN A 58 -22.08 -5.18 -4.67
C ASN A 58 -22.84 -5.10 -3.34
N ARG A 59 -23.54 -4.01 -3.10
CA ARG A 59 -24.38 -3.86 -1.90
C ARG A 59 -25.51 -4.91 -1.88
N LEU A 60 -26.14 -5.16 -3.01
CA LEU A 60 -27.17 -6.20 -3.11
C LEU A 60 -26.61 -7.59 -2.77
N MET A 61 -25.46 -7.96 -3.34
CA MET A 61 -24.80 -9.23 -3.02
C MET A 61 -24.46 -9.34 -1.52
N MET A 62 -24.02 -8.25 -0.89
CA MET A 62 -23.78 -8.22 0.55
C MET A 62 -25.07 -8.37 1.36
N ILE A 63 -26.15 -7.68 0.98
CA ILE A 63 -27.48 -7.81 1.61
C ILE A 63 -27.95 -9.27 1.55
N ASP A 64 -27.91 -9.87 0.37
CA ASP A 64 -28.35 -11.25 0.16
C ASP A 64 -27.54 -12.23 1.02
N LYS A 65 -26.21 -12.09 1.02
CA LYS A 65 -25.33 -12.98 1.79
C LYS A 65 -25.48 -12.77 3.30
N ILE A 66 -25.59 -11.54 3.78
CA ILE A 66 -25.83 -11.24 5.20
C ILE A 66 -27.19 -11.78 5.62
N THR A 67 -28.22 -11.63 4.79
CA THR A 67 -29.55 -12.16 5.06
C THR A 67 -29.54 -13.69 5.16
N GLU A 68 -28.84 -14.35 4.25
CA GLU A 68 -28.66 -15.80 4.27
C GLU A 68 -28.00 -16.29 5.58
N MET A 69 -26.95 -15.59 6.03
CA MET A 69 -26.14 -16.03 7.17
C MET A 69 -26.69 -15.60 8.54
N TRP A 70 -27.30 -14.43 8.63
CA TRP A 70 -27.61 -13.76 9.90
C TRP A 70 -29.03 -13.24 10.02
N GLY A 71 -29.82 -13.24 8.93
CA GLY A 71 -31.18 -12.70 8.88
C GLY A 71 -31.27 -11.26 8.36
N ALA A 72 -32.49 -10.87 8.00
CA ALA A 72 -32.80 -9.58 7.37
C ALA A 72 -32.44 -8.38 8.27
N ASP A 73 -32.69 -8.47 9.57
CA ASP A 73 -32.42 -7.40 10.53
C ASP A 73 -30.93 -6.99 10.53
N VAL A 74 -30.02 -7.97 10.39
CA VAL A 74 -28.57 -7.71 10.32
C VAL A 74 -28.20 -7.06 8.99
N ALA A 75 -28.88 -7.44 7.89
CA ALA A 75 -28.66 -6.83 6.58
C ALA A 75 -29.17 -5.37 6.54
N GLU A 76 -30.31 -5.09 7.16
CA GLU A 76 -30.85 -3.73 7.31
C GLU A 76 -29.90 -2.85 8.14
N GLU A 77 -29.39 -3.38 9.25
CA GLU A 77 -28.40 -2.66 10.07
C GLU A 77 -27.10 -2.40 9.30
N TYR A 78 -26.61 -3.36 8.49
CA TYR A 78 -25.44 -3.16 7.63
C TYR A 78 -25.65 -1.96 6.69
N ILE A 79 -26.75 -1.92 5.96
CA ILE A 79 -27.04 -0.83 5.01
C ILE A 79 -27.24 0.49 5.76
N ARG A 80 -27.93 0.48 6.90
CA ARG A 80 -28.07 1.66 7.75
C ARG A 80 -26.70 2.25 8.10
N GLN A 81 -25.76 1.41 8.54
CA GLN A 81 -24.41 1.86 8.93
C GLN A 81 -23.56 2.36 7.73
N ILE A 82 -23.71 1.75 6.56
CA ILE A 82 -23.07 2.24 5.33
C ILE A 82 -23.63 3.61 4.92
N GLU A 83 -24.95 3.76 4.94
CA GLU A 83 -25.62 5.00 4.53
C GLU A 83 -25.51 6.13 5.55
N SER A 84 -25.43 5.79 6.85
CA SER A 84 -25.12 6.73 7.92
C SER A 84 -23.64 7.01 8.07
N HIS A 85 -22.77 6.41 7.23
CA HIS A 85 -21.31 6.60 7.23
C HIS A 85 -20.61 6.30 8.57
N GLU A 86 -21.19 5.44 9.39
CA GLU A 86 -20.55 4.90 10.60
C GLU A 86 -19.41 3.96 10.25
N ILE A 87 -19.57 3.24 9.13
CA ILE A 87 -18.57 2.37 8.54
C ILE A 87 -18.40 2.66 7.05
N TYR A 88 -17.24 2.31 6.53
CA TYR A 88 -16.93 2.38 5.10
C TYR A 88 -16.36 1.05 4.63
N LYS A 89 -17.01 0.41 3.66
CA LYS A 89 -16.46 -0.74 2.96
C LYS A 89 -15.57 -0.25 1.83
N HIS A 90 -14.30 -0.65 1.83
CA HIS A 90 -13.39 -0.30 0.77
C HIS A 90 -13.72 -1.02 -0.53
N ASP A 91 -13.46 -0.34 -1.64
CA ASP A 91 -13.59 -0.88 -3.01
C ASP A 91 -14.94 -1.52 -3.35
N GLU A 92 -16.06 -0.92 -2.91
CA GLU A 92 -17.41 -1.32 -3.35
C GLU A 92 -17.58 -1.23 -4.87
N THR A 93 -16.62 -0.65 -5.58
CA THR A 93 -16.58 -0.58 -7.05
C THR A 93 -16.17 -1.89 -7.71
N SER A 94 -15.87 -2.93 -6.94
CA SER A 94 -15.52 -4.26 -7.42
C SER A 94 -15.95 -5.34 -6.41
N ILE A 95 -16.07 -6.58 -6.87
CA ILE A 95 -16.28 -7.78 -6.04
C ILE A 95 -14.97 -8.51 -5.76
N TYR A 96 -13.83 -7.86 -6.01
CA TYR A 96 -12.50 -8.46 -5.88
C TYR A 96 -12.06 -8.50 -4.42
N PRO A 97 -11.23 -9.48 -4.04
CA PRO A 97 -10.41 -9.37 -2.84
C PRO A 97 -9.55 -8.09 -2.88
N TYR A 98 -9.15 -7.59 -1.69
CA TYR A 98 -8.57 -6.27 -1.58
C TYR A 98 -7.10 -6.22 -2.05
N CYS A 99 -6.16 -6.67 -1.21
CA CYS A 99 -4.72 -6.62 -1.48
C CYS A 99 -4.08 -7.99 -1.39
N VAL A 100 -3.00 -8.20 -2.14
CA VAL A 100 -2.29 -9.47 -2.15
C VAL A 100 -0.78 -9.30 -2.19
N SER A 101 -0.09 -10.13 -1.42
CA SER A 101 1.30 -10.50 -1.60
C SER A 101 1.33 -11.94 -2.08
N ILE A 102 1.92 -12.19 -3.22
CA ILE A 102 1.95 -13.51 -3.85
C ILE A 102 3.30 -14.19 -3.69
N THR A 103 3.28 -15.54 -3.65
CA THR A 103 4.47 -16.29 -4.05
C THR A 103 4.47 -16.44 -5.58
N MET A 104 5.63 -16.28 -6.19
CA MET A 104 5.78 -16.51 -7.63
C MET A 104 6.18 -17.96 -7.95
N TYR A 105 6.18 -18.86 -6.96
CA TYR A 105 6.63 -20.24 -7.14
C TYR A 105 5.87 -20.99 -8.25
N PRO A 106 4.53 -20.91 -8.35
CA PRO A 106 3.79 -21.54 -9.45
C PRO A 106 4.20 -21.02 -10.84
N PHE A 107 4.64 -19.78 -10.92
CA PHE A 107 5.09 -19.16 -12.16
C PHE A 107 6.35 -19.81 -12.74
N LEU A 108 7.26 -20.29 -11.87
CA LEU A 108 8.47 -21.00 -12.29
C LEU A 108 8.20 -22.34 -12.96
N PHE A 109 7.06 -22.98 -12.68
CA PHE A 109 6.68 -24.28 -13.25
C PHE A 109 5.74 -24.16 -14.44
N TYR A 110 4.77 -23.26 -14.35
CA TYR A 110 3.63 -23.23 -15.26
C TYR A 110 3.57 -21.96 -16.11
N GLY A 111 4.36 -20.93 -15.79
CA GLY A 111 4.27 -19.63 -16.41
C GLY A 111 2.85 -19.04 -16.24
N LEU A 112 2.36 -18.37 -17.28
CA LEU A 112 1.02 -17.76 -17.26
C LEU A 112 -0.12 -18.74 -17.58
N LYS A 113 0.18 -19.99 -17.98
CA LYS A 113 -0.85 -21.00 -18.26
C LYS A 113 -1.76 -21.25 -17.06
N SER A 114 -1.20 -21.20 -15.85
CA SER A 114 -1.95 -21.36 -14.60
C SER A 114 -3.00 -20.27 -14.38
N LEU A 115 -2.84 -19.11 -15.00
CA LEU A 115 -3.76 -17.97 -14.94
C LEU A 115 -4.63 -17.82 -16.19
N GLY A 116 -4.66 -18.82 -17.07
CA GLY A 116 -5.40 -18.78 -18.33
C GLY A 116 -4.64 -18.16 -19.52
N GLY A 117 -3.37 -17.78 -19.31
CA GLY A 117 -2.47 -17.32 -20.36
C GLY A 117 -2.00 -18.46 -21.28
N LYS A 118 -1.14 -18.12 -22.27
CA LYS A 118 -0.65 -19.08 -23.28
C LYS A 118 0.82 -19.46 -23.08
N SER A 119 1.61 -18.64 -22.41
CA SER A 119 3.04 -18.85 -22.23
C SER A 119 3.34 -19.82 -21.08
N GLY A 120 4.36 -20.65 -21.28
CA GLY A 120 4.90 -21.57 -20.26
C GLY A 120 5.89 -20.90 -19.34
N ALA A 121 6.56 -21.69 -18.49
CA ALA A 121 7.58 -21.22 -17.55
C ALA A 121 8.71 -20.45 -18.28
N PRO A 122 9.20 -19.34 -17.73
CA PRO A 122 10.33 -18.60 -18.28
C PRO A 122 11.61 -19.45 -18.19
N LYS A 123 12.50 -19.32 -19.17
CA LYS A 123 13.75 -20.08 -19.25
C LYS A 123 15.00 -19.23 -19.05
N HIS A 124 14.93 -17.97 -19.41
CA HIS A 124 16.00 -16.98 -19.44
C HIS A 124 15.55 -15.67 -18.82
N LEU A 125 16.48 -14.81 -18.45
CA LEU A 125 16.21 -13.48 -17.88
C LEU A 125 15.23 -12.65 -18.73
N ASP A 126 15.41 -12.65 -20.06
CA ASP A 126 14.51 -11.94 -20.98
C ASP A 126 13.07 -12.42 -20.88
N SER A 127 12.88 -13.73 -20.93
CA SER A 127 11.55 -14.31 -20.84
C SER A 127 10.94 -14.12 -19.46
N PHE A 128 11.77 -14.19 -18.41
CA PHE A 128 11.31 -13.89 -17.04
C PHE A 128 10.78 -12.46 -16.94
N CYS A 129 11.55 -11.47 -17.36
CA CYS A 129 11.13 -10.06 -17.25
C CYS A 129 9.87 -9.76 -18.06
N GLY A 130 9.76 -10.26 -19.30
CA GLY A 130 8.58 -10.09 -20.14
C GLY A 130 7.33 -10.76 -19.58
N GLU A 131 7.45 -12.01 -19.11
CA GLU A 131 6.35 -12.77 -18.53
C GLU A 131 5.96 -12.25 -17.14
N PHE A 132 6.92 -11.76 -16.35
CA PHE A 132 6.66 -11.17 -15.04
C PHE A 132 5.76 -9.93 -15.15
N ILE A 133 5.97 -9.08 -16.15
CA ILE A 133 5.09 -7.93 -16.40
C ILE A 133 3.64 -8.40 -16.59
N ASN A 134 3.45 -9.44 -17.41
CA ASN A 134 2.13 -10.01 -17.65
C ASN A 134 1.55 -10.70 -16.42
N LEU A 135 2.39 -11.35 -15.60
CA LEU A 135 1.98 -11.93 -14.31
C LEU A 135 1.40 -10.84 -13.40
N VAL A 136 2.12 -9.74 -13.22
CA VAL A 136 1.68 -8.63 -12.37
C VAL A 136 0.34 -8.05 -12.86
N PHE A 137 0.16 -7.87 -14.18
CA PHE A 137 -1.11 -7.43 -14.74
C PHE A 137 -2.24 -8.45 -14.55
N ALA A 138 -1.98 -9.74 -14.73
CA ALA A 138 -2.97 -10.80 -14.57
C ALA A 138 -3.44 -10.93 -13.10
N ILE A 139 -2.52 -10.83 -12.15
CA ILE A 139 -2.84 -10.80 -10.73
C ILE A 139 -3.62 -9.52 -10.38
N ALA A 140 -3.14 -8.36 -10.82
CA ALA A 140 -3.78 -7.07 -10.55
C ALA A 140 -5.22 -6.96 -11.10
N ALA A 141 -5.56 -7.75 -12.11
CA ALA A 141 -6.92 -7.82 -12.65
C ALA A 141 -7.91 -8.55 -11.72
N GLN A 142 -7.43 -9.22 -10.66
CA GLN A 142 -8.25 -9.99 -9.72
C GLN A 142 -8.28 -9.40 -8.30
N PHE A 143 -7.54 -8.30 -8.05
CA PHE A 143 -7.46 -7.64 -6.74
C PHE A 143 -7.75 -6.14 -6.88
N ALA A 144 -8.46 -5.59 -5.92
CA ALA A 144 -8.83 -4.17 -5.96
C ALA A 144 -7.67 -3.23 -5.60
N GLY A 145 -6.79 -3.66 -4.70
CA GLY A 145 -5.69 -2.87 -4.15
C GLY A 145 -4.31 -3.25 -4.69
N ALA A 146 -3.34 -3.31 -3.79
CA ALA A 146 -1.94 -3.55 -4.12
C ALA A 146 -1.63 -5.02 -4.45
N VAL A 147 -0.63 -5.19 -5.31
CA VAL A 147 0.00 -6.48 -5.61
C VAL A 147 1.47 -6.41 -5.20
N SER A 148 1.86 -7.24 -4.25
CA SER A 148 3.24 -7.34 -3.78
C SER A 148 3.90 -8.62 -4.29
N THR A 149 5.14 -8.49 -4.74
CA THR A 149 6.00 -9.59 -5.20
C THR A 149 7.35 -9.53 -4.47
N PRO A 150 7.40 -9.88 -3.17
CA PRO A 150 8.63 -9.74 -2.37
C PRO A 150 9.81 -10.54 -2.91
N GLU A 151 9.54 -11.63 -3.60
CA GLU A 151 10.54 -12.54 -4.18
C GLU A 151 11.15 -12.03 -5.49
N PHE A 152 10.70 -10.90 -6.05
CA PHE A 152 11.04 -10.45 -7.41
C PHE A 152 12.54 -10.42 -7.68
N LEU A 153 13.32 -9.76 -6.81
CA LEU A 153 14.77 -9.64 -7.02
C LEU A 153 15.52 -10.96 -6.81
N MET A 154 15.05 -11.83 -5.91
CA MET A 154 15.59 -13.18 -5.74
C MET A 154 15.39 -14.04 -6.99
N TYR A 155 14.22 -13.96 -7.60
CA TYR A 155 13.95 -14.68 -8.86
C TYR A 155 14.71 -14.08 -10.04
N MET A 156 14.85 -12.76 -10.07
CA MET A 156 15.67 -12.12 -11.10
C MET A 156 17.14 -12.53 -10.98
N ASP A 157 17.69 -12.58 -9.77
CA ASP A 157 19.03 -13.11 -9.48
C ASP A 157 19.19 -14.56 -9.97
N TYR A 158 18.20 -15.41 -9.72
CA TYR A 158 18.22 -16.78 -10.21
C TYR A 158 18.38 -16.87 -11.73
N PHE A 159 17.62 -16.05 -12.50
CA PHE A 159 17.74 -16.04 -13.96
C PHE A 159 19.02 -15.39 -14.45
N ILE A 160 19.56 -14.38 -13.74
CA ILE A 160 20.87 -13.80 -14.06
C ILE A 160 21.97 -14.86 -13.84
N ARG A 161 21.98 -15.55 -12.70
CA ARG A 161 22.93 -16.64 -12.44
C ARG A 161 22.84 -17.77 -13.47
N LYS A 162 21.64 -18.09 -13.90
CA LYS A 162 21.41 -19.13 -14.90
C LYS A 162 21.95 -18.76 -16.27
N ASP A 163 21.83 -17.50 -16.69
CA ASP A 163 22.23 -17.03 -18.02
C ASP A 163 23.71 -16.60 -18.07
N TYR A 164 24.29 -16.08 -16.95
CA TYR A 164 25.60 -15.44 -16.92
C TYR A 164 26.57 -16.03 -15.91
N GLY A 165 26.18 -17.05 -15.16
CA GLY A 165 27.02 -17.74 -14.15
C GLY A 165 26.80 -17.24 -12.72
N ASN A 166 27.16 -18.08 -11.75
CA ASN A 166 26.98 -17.75 -10.32
C ASN A 166 27.90 -16.62 -9.84
N ASP A 167 28.95 -16.33 -10.58
CA ASP A 167 29.93 -15.28 -10.33
C ASP A 167 29.68 -14.00 -11.15
N TYR A 168 28.48 -13.82 -11.70
CA TYR A 168 28.12 -12.69 -12.55
C TYR A 168 28.43 -11.31 -11.92
N THR A 169 28.45 -11.22 -10.61
CA THR A 169 28.78 -9.98 -9.88
C THR A 169 30.21 -9.51 -10.12
N ALA A 170 31.15 -10.45 -10.30
CA ALA A 170 32.54 -10.14 -10.66
C ALA A 170 32.66 -9.59 -12.09
N HIS A 171 31.76 -10.02 -12.99
CA HIS A 171 31.73 -9.65 -14.40
C HIS A 171 30.80 -8.46 -14.72
N TRP A 172 30.26 -7.81 -13.70
CA TRP A 172 29.25 -6.75 -13.84
C TRP A 172 29.63 -5.61 -14.79
N ASN A 173 30.92 -5.24 -14.80
CA ASN A 173 31.46 -4.17 -15.63
C ASN A 173 32.08 -4.68 -16.94
N GLU A 174 32.04 -5.97 -17.23
CA GLU A 174 32.58 -6.53 -18.45
C GLU A 174 31.62 -6.37 -19.62
N ILE A 175 32.16 -6.09 -20.80
CA ILE A 175 31.39 -6.00 -22.04
C ILE A 175 31.04 -7.42 -22.48
N ILE A 176 29.74 -7.71 -22.54
CA ILE A 176 29.22 -9.02 -22.95
C ILE A 176 28.41 -8.97 -24.26
N SER A 177 28.19 -7.77 -24.80
CA SER A 177 27.52 -7.62 -26.11
C SER A 177 28.37 -8.23 -27.21
N PRO A 178 27.75 -8.89 -28.23
CA PRO A 178 28.48 -9.38 -29.39
C PRO A 178 29.28 -8.25 -30.07
N ALA A 179 30.46 -8.56 -30.59
CA ALA A 179 31.34 -7.59 -31.25
C ALA A 179 30.68 -6.87 -32.46
N ILE A 180 29.65 -7.48 -33.05
CA ILE A 180 28.85 -6.94 -34.15
C ILE A 180 27.68 -6.06 -33.70
N ALA A 181 27.44 -5.92 -32.40
CA ALA A 181 26.39 -5.04 -31.90
C ALA A 181 26.73 -3.57 -32.18
N THR A 182 25.73 -2.79 -32.57
CA THR A 182 25.86 -1.35 -32.83
C THR A 182 26.25 -0.57 -31.56
N GLU A 183 25.92 -1.11 -30.40
CA GLU A 183 26.25 -0.57 -29.08
C GLU A 183 26.79 -1.70 -28.20
N GLN A 184 27.96 -1.49 -27.63
CA GLN A 184 28.54 -2.44 -26.69
C GLN A 184 28.06 -2.14 -25.27
N LYS A 185 27.50 -3.16 -24.59
CA LYS A 185 26.98 -3.04 -23.23
C LYS A 185 27.71 -3.97 -22.28
N THR A 186 27.92 -3.48 -21.06
CA THR A 186 28.35 -4.32 -19.96
C THR A 186 27.21 -5.19 -19.46
N LEU A 187 27.51 -6.24 -18.70
CA LEU A 187 26.47 -7.05 -18.05
C LEU A 187 25.56 -6.17 -17.16
N GLY A 188 26.15 -5.25 -16.40
CA GLY A 188 25.38 -4.32 -15.57
C GLY A 188 24.37 -3.49 -16.37
N GLN A 189 24.79 -2.93 -17.50
CA GLN A 189 23.90 -2.17 -18.38
C GLN A 189 22.76 -3.01 -18.96
N LEU A 190 23.04 -4.27 -19.31
CA LEU A 190 22.00 -5.19 -19.79
C LEU A 190 20.99 -5.53 -18.69
N VAL A 191 21.43 -5.71 -17.46
CA VAL A 191 20.54 -5.93 -16.32
C VAL A 191 19.74 -4.67 -15.99
N GLU A 192 20.36 -3.49 -16.04
CA GLU A 192 19.65 -2.20 -15.84
C GLU A 192 18.60 -1.95 -16.93
N ASP A 193 18.85 -2.34 -18.18
CA ASP A 193 17.84 -2.34 -19.26
C ASP A 193 16.62 -3.21 -18.90
N LYS A 194 16.83 -4.35 -18.19
CA LYS A 194 15.74 -5.19 -17.70
C LYS A 194 14.98 -4.56 -16.53
N PHE A 195 15.67 -3.87 -15.63
CA PHE A 195 15.01 -3.06 -14.61
C PHE A 195 14.09 -2.03 -15.26
N GLN A 196 14.61 -1.30 -16.25
CA GLN A 196 13.84 -0.30 -16.98
C GLN A 196 12.63 -0.93 -17.68
N GLN A 197 12.81 -2.04 -18.39
CA GLN A 197 11.74 -2.75 -19.08
C GLN A 197 10.59 -3.10 -18.12
N VAL A 198 10.90 -3.67 -16.96
CA VAL A 198 9.88 -4.08 -15.98
C VAL A 198 9.22 -2.87 -15.33
N VAL A 199 10.01 -1.95 -14.79
CA VAL A 199 9.49 -0.81 -14.02
C VAL A 199 8.66 0.12 -14.90
N HIS A 200 9.15 0.48 -16.08
CA HIS A 200 8.42 1.37 -16.99
C HIS A 200 7.12 0.72 -17.50
N SER A 201 7.14 -0.60 -17.78
CA SER A 201 5.93 -1.30 -18.25
C SER A 201 4.85 -1.35 -17.18
N ILE A 202 5.20 -1.63 -15.91
CA ILE A 202 4.23 -1.71 -14.81
C ILE A 202 3.67 -0.32 -14.43
N ASN A 203 4.42 0.76 -14.68
CA ASN A 203 3.95 2.13 -14.48
C ASN A 203 2.96 2.60 -15.57
N GLN A 204 2.73 1.82 -16.62
CA GLN A 204 1.73 2.17 -17.63
C GLN A 204 0.31 1.90 -17.14
N PRO A 205 -0.68 2.72 -17.57
CA PRO A 205 -2.08 2.50 -17.23
C PRO A 205 -2.59 1.13 -17.70
N ALA A 206 -3.22 0.37 -16.80
CA ALA A 206 -3.78 -0.94 -17.08
C ALA A 206 -5.30 -0.85 -17.33
N ALA A 207 -5.77 -1.28 -18.49
CA ALA A 207 -7.19 -1.26 -18.85
C ALA A 207 -8.07 -2.05 -17.85
N ALA A 208 -7.59 -3.23 -17.39
CA ALA A 208 -8.29 -4.06 -16.42
C ALA A 208 -8.48 -3.39 -15.03
N ARG A 209 -7.76 -2.30 -14.76
CA ARG A 209 -7.82 -1.55 -13.49
C ARG A 209 -8.43 -0.15 -13.64
N GLY A 210 -9.30 0.06 -14.61
CA GLY A 210 -9.90 1.38 -14.82
C GLY A 210 -8.87 2.45 -15.17
N TYR A 211 -7.85 2.08 -15.92
CA TYR A 211 -6.79 2.97 -16.39
C TYR A 211 -5.85 3.50 -15.29
N GLN A 212 -5.70 2.74 -14.21
CA GLN A 212 -4.67 2.95 -13.20
C GLN A 212 -3.41 2.14 -13.55
N ALA A 213 -2.24 2.63 -13.20
CA ALA A 213 -1.05 1.77 -13.10
C ALA A 213 -1.24 0.72 -11.98
N VAL A 214 -0.56 -0.41 -12.08
CA VAL A 214 -0.63 -1.42 -11.03
C VAL A 214 0.05 -0.91 -9.76
N PHE A 215 -0.63 -0.97 -8.64
CA PHE A 215 -0.05 -0.65 -7.33
C PHE A 215 0.90 -1.78 -6.91
N TRP A 216 2.07 -1.79 -7.52
CA TRP A 216 3.08 -2.83 -7.36
C TRP A 216 4.03 -2.52 -6.21
N ASN A 217 4.32 -3.54 -5.38
CA ASN A 217 5.26 -3.45 -4.27
C ASN A 217 6.33 -4.52 -4.37
N ILE A 218 7.56 -4.16 -3.96
CA ILE A 218 8.69 -5.06 -3.80
C ILE A 218 9.30 -4.93 -2.41
N ALA A 219 10.05 -5.94 -2.00
CA ALA A 219 10.77 -5.96 -0.74
C ALA A 219 12.27 -6.12 -0.97
N TYR A 220 13.05 -5.46 -0.11
CA TYR A 220 14.46 -5.71 0.13
C TYR A 220 14.62 -6.32 1.52
N PHE A 221 15.64 -7.12 1.69
CA PHE A 221 15.91 -7.81 2.94
C PHE A 221 17.37 -7.60 3.33
N ASP A 222 17.64 -7.48 4.62
CA ASP A 222 18.98 -7.72 5.16
C ASP A 222 19.28 -9.22 5.21
N GLU A 223 20.53 -9.60 5.54
CA GLU A 223 20.95 -11.00 5.54
C GLU A 223 20.14 -11.89 6.51
N PRO A 224 19.97 -11.50 7.80
CA PRO A 224 19.21 -12.32 8.73
C PRO A 224 17.75 -12.52 8.32
N TYR A 225 17.14 -11.46 7.79
CA TYR A 225 15.76 -11.51 7.32
C TYR A 225 15.60 -12.41 6.11
N PHE A 226 16.50 -12.26 5.13
CA PHE A 226 16.52 -13.07 3.92
C PHE A 226 16.69 -14.56 4.25
N LYS A 227 17.65 -14.90 5.09
CA LYS A 227 17.87 -16.28 5.53
C LYS A 227 16.65 -16.84 6.27
N GLY A 228 16.09 -16.09 7.21
CA GLY A 228 14.89 -16.51 7.92
C GLY A 228 13.67 -16.77 7.03
N MET A 229 13.58 -16.05 5.90
CA MET A 229 12.48 -16.22 4.95
C MET A 229 12.73 -17.33 3.91
N PHE A 230 13.98 -17.54 3.48
CA PHE A 230 14.30 -18.30 2.27
C PHE A 230 15.32 -19.43 2.46
N ASP A 231 15.80 -19.74 3.68
CA ASP A 231 16.78 -20.81 3.92
C ASP A 231 16.33 -22.19 3.43
N ASN A 232 15.02 -22.44 3.37
CA ASN A 232 14.45 -23.70 2.89
C ASN A 232 13.87 -23.60 1.47
N PHE A 233 14.15 -22.49 0.78
CA PHE A 233 13.64 -22.29 -0.59
C PHE A 233 14.54 -23.00 -1.60
N VAL A 234 13.94 -23.74 -2.53
CA VAL A 234 14.65 -24.44 -3.60
C VAL A 234 13.98 -24.11 -4.93
N PHE A 235 14.77 -23.66 -5.91
CA PHE A 235 14.30 -23.44 -7.27
C PHE A 235 13.97 -24.77 -7.99
N PRO A 236 13.20 -24.74 -9.10
CA PRO A 236 12.80 -25.98 -9.81
C PRO A 236 13.94 -26.86 -10.31
N ASP A 237 15.14 -26.30 -10.49
CA ASP A 237 16.35 -27.03 -10.90
C ASP A 237 17.18 -27.59 -9.73
N GLY A 238 16.68 -27.42 -8.49
CA GLY A 238 17.36 -27.85 -7.27
C GLY A 238 18.39 -26.87 -6.72
N SER A 239 18.59 -25.72 -7.36
CA SER A 239 19.48 -24.67 -6.83
C SER A 239 18.81 -23.88 -5.71
N GLU A 240 19.61 -23.28 -4.84
CA GLU A 240 19.18 -22.45 -3.71
C GLU A 240 19.39 -20.96 -4.01
N PRO A 241 18.66 -20.05 -3.32
CA PRO A 241 18.97 -18.63 -3.35
C PRO A 241 20.38 -18.36 -2.84
N ASN A 242 21.08 -17.41 -3.47
CA ASN A 242 22.41 -17.00 -3.06
C ASN A 242 22.33 -15.58 -2.46
N TRP A 243 22.57 -15.46 -1.16
CA TRP A 243 22.51 -14.16 -0.48
C TRP A 243 23.48 -13.12 -1.05
N GLU A 244 24.71 -13.50 -1.34
CA GLU A 244 25.73 -12.56 -1.82
C GLU A 244 25.32 -11.90 -3.13
N THR A 245 24.80 -12.68 -4.09
CA THR A 245 24.36 -12.18 -5.38
C THR A 245 23.02 -11.43 -5.27
N VAL A 246 22.08 -11.92 -4.46
CA VAL A 246 20.82 -11.23 -4.19
C VAL A 246 21.05 -9.88 -3.50
N SER A 247 21.90 -9.84 -2.46
CA SER A 247 22.28 -8.60 -1.77
C SER A 247 22.89 -7.57 -2.72
N PHE A 248 23.80 -8.03 -3.57
CA PHE A 248 24.38 -7.18 -4.62
C PHE A 248 23.29 -6.63 -5.54
N LEU A 249 22.41 -7.48 -6.06
CA LEU A 249 21.35 -7.08 -7.00
C LEU A 249 20.35 -6.11 -6.36
N GLN A 250 19.95 -6.34 -5.11
CA GLN A 250 19.09 -5.45 -4.35
C GLN A 250 19.69 -4.03 -4.26
N LYS A 251 20.95 -3.93 -3.88
CA LYS A 251 21.67 -2.64 -3.80
C LYS A 251 21.76 -1.95 -5.16
N ARG A 252 22.01 -2.71 -6.26
CA ARG A 252 22.05 -2.17 -7.62
C ARG A 252 20.69 -1.68 -8.10
N PHE A 253 19.64 -2.44 -7.88
CA PHE A 253 18.28 -2.04 -8.24
C PHE A 253 17.88 -0.75 -7.51
N MET A 254 18.12 -0.68 -6.20
CA MET A 254 17.76 0.48 -5.40
C MET A 254 18.48 1.76 -5.85
N LYS A 255 19.80 1.67 -6.12
CA LYS A 255 20.61 2.78 -6.67
C LYS A 255 20.16 3.19 -8.07
N TRP A 256 19.89 2.21 -8.95
CA TRP A 256 19.37 2.46 -10.29
C TRP A 256 18.01 3.17 -10.23
N PHE A 257 17.08 2.68 -9.45
CA PHE A 257 15.74 3.25 -9.37
C PHE A 257 15.74 4.66 -8.76
N ASN A 258 16.61 4.89 -7.77
CA ASN A 258 16.85 6.23 -7.22
C ASN A 258 17.28 7.23 -8.29
N LYS A 259 18.17 6.83 -9.19
CA LYS A 259 18.67 7.62 -10.31
C LYS A 259 17.58 7.80 -11.39
N GLU A 260 16.86 6.73 -11.74
CA GLU A 260 15.85 6.74 -12.79
C GLU A 260 14.71 7.72 -12.48
N ARG A 261 14.36 7.88 -11.21
CA ARG A 261 13.37 8.86 -10.72
C ARG A 261 13.79 10.33 -10.89
N LEU A 262 15.03 10.62 -11.25
CA LEU A 262 15.44 11.97 -11.66
C LEU A 262 15.09 12.29 -13.13
N SER A 263 14.81 11.26 -13.92
CA SER A 263 14.46 11.40 -15.33
C SER A 263 12.97 11.17 -15.61
N TYR A 264 12.32 10.34 -14.78
CA TYR A 264 10.94 9.91 -14.98
C TYR A 264 10.12 9.94 -13.68
N GLU A 265 8.84 10.29 -13.80
CA GLU A 265 7.88 10.30 -12.69
C GLU A 265 7.36 8.89 -12.38
N LEU A 266 8.26 8.01 -11.94
CA LEU A 266 7.92 6.62 -11.66
C LEU A 266 7.33 6.48 -10.25
N THR A 267 6.07 6.08 -10.19
CA THR A 267 5.34 5.84 -8.94
C THR A 267 5.69 4.49 -8.34
N PHE A 268 5.75 3.45 -9.16
CA PHE A 268 5.94 2.07 -8.75
C PHE A 268 7.29 1.49 -9.23
N PRO A 269 7.87 0.52 -8.52
CA PRO A 269 7.31 -0.13 -7.31
C PRO A 269 7.33 0.80 -6.09
N VAL A 270 6.40 0.53 -5.15
CA VAL A 270 6.58 0.93 -3.76
C VAL A 270 7.59 -0.04 -3.16
N GLU A 271 8.63 0.49 -2.54
CA GLU A 271 9.76 -0.27 -2.03
C GLU A 271 9.71 -0.33 -0.52
N THR A 272 9.98 -1.50 0.06
CA THR A 272 10.12 -1.67 1.51
C THR A 272 11.43 -2.38 1.83
N LEU A 273 12.29 -1.73 2.60
CA LEU A 273 13.50 -2.32 3.17
C LEU A 273 13.15 -2.97 4.52
N ASN A 274 13.31 -4.28 4.61
CA ASN A 274 13.05 -5.07 5.80
C ASN A 274 14.37 -5.30 6.54
N LEU A 275 14.45 -4.81 7.78
CA LEU A 275 15.63 -4.86 8.64
C LEU A 275 15.31 -5.56 9.96
N LEU A 276 16.10 -6.56 10.33
CA LEU A 276 15.98 -7.20 11.63
C LEU A 276 16.70 -6.38 12.71
N ASN A 277 16.07 -6.28 13.89
CA ASN A 277 16.69 -5.67 15.08
C ASN A 277 16.61 -6.63 16.27
N ASP A 278 17.45 -6.41 17.27
CA ASP A 278 17.48 -7.18 18.52
C ASP A 278 16.78 -6.47 19.68
N GLY A 279 16.02 -5.43 19.39
CA GLY A 279 15.38 -4.55 20.38
C GLY A 279 16.25 -3.39 20.87
N LYS A 280 17.50 -3.29 20.40
CA LYS A 280 18.46 -2.22 20.72
C LYS A 280 19.11 -1.64 19.47
N GLU A 281 19.56 -2.48 18.56
CA GLU A 281 20.23 -2.09 17.33
C GLU A 281 19.84 -3.00 16.16
N TYR A 282 20.13 -2.57 14.92
CA TYR A 282 19.99 -3.42 13.75
C TYR A 282 21.00 -4.54 13.77
N VAL A 283 20.57 -5.77 13.48
CA VAL A 283 21.41 -6.96 13.44
C VAL A 283 22.42 -6.84 12.31
N ASP A 284 21.97 -6.47 11.12
CA ASP A 284 22.81 -6.19 9.96
C ASP A 284 23.09 -4.69 9.85
N LYS A 285 24.24 -4.29 10.40
CA LYS A 285 24.67 -2.88 10.42
C LYS A 285 25.03 -2.36 9.03
N GLU A 286 25.48 -3.23 8.12
CA GLU A 286 25.83 -2.84 6.75
C GLU A 286 24.55 -2.46 5.97
N TRP A 287 23.51 -3.25 6.06
CA TRP A 287 22.23 -2.95 5.41
C TRP A 287 21.52 -1.75 6.04
N ALA A 288 21.58 -1.59 7.35
CA ALA A 288 21.04 -0.39 8.00
C ALA A 288 21.81 0.89 7.56
N ASP A 289 23.14 0.80 7.45
CA ASP A 289 24.00 1.89 6.96
C ASP A 289 23.72 2.22 5.49
N PHE A 290 23.49 1.21 4.65
CA PHE A 290 23.08 1.37 3.27
C PHE A 290 21.69 2.02 3.15
N GLY A 291 20.71 1.62 3.99
CA GLY A 291 19.40 2.26 4.05
C GLY A 291 19.49 3.76 4.38
N ALA A 292 20.31 4.12 5.39
CA ALA A 292 20.57 5.52 5.75
C ALA A 292 21.27 6.30 4.63
N GLU A 293 22.20 5.67 3.89
CA GLU A 293 22.83 6.24 2.70
C GLU A 293 21.79 6.56 1.63
N MET A 294 20.94 5.60 1.29
CA MET A 294 19.92 5.77 0.27
C MET A 294 18.91 6.88 0.64
N TYR A 295 18.53 7.00 1.91
CA TYR A 295 17.73 8.14 2.38
C TYR A 295 18.47 9.47 2.20
N SER A 296 19.75 9.53 2.54
CA SER A 296 20.56 10.75 2.38
C SER A 296 20.79 11.15 0.91
N GLU A 297 20.73 10.19 0.00
CA GLU A 297 20.74 10.41 -1.46
C GLU A 297 19.34 10.76 -2.02
N GLY A 298 18.35 10.93 -1.16
CA GLY A 298 16.99 11.32 -1.53
C GLY A 298 16.14 10.19 -2.13
N HIS A 299 16.46 8.93 -1.87
CA HIS A 299 15.62 7.84 -2.28
C HIS A 299 14.38 7.72 -1.39
N SER A 300 13.22 7.47 -2.00
CA SER A 300 11.94 7.38 -1.29
C SER A 300 11.46 5.94 -1.22
N PHE A 301 11.61 5.32 -0.06
CA PHE A 301 11.18 3.96 0.24
C PHE A 301 10.65 3.88 1.67
N PHE A 302 10.06 2.76 2.04
CA PHE A 302 9.68 2.45 3.43
C PHE A 302 10.76 1.61 4.10
N THR A 303 10.97 1.81 5.39
CA THR A 303 11.70 0.88 6.25
C THR A 303 10.71 0.16 7.15
N TYR A 304 10.77 -1.16 7.13
CA TYR A 304 10.11 -2.03 8.10
C TYR A 304 11.18 -2.65 9.00
N THR A 305 11.02 -2.53 10.31
CA THR A 305 11.93 -3.13 11.28
C THR A 305 11.17 -4.01 12.25
N SER A 306 11.70 -5.17 12.55
CA SER A 306 11.11 -6.18 13.43
C SER A 306 12.18 -6.88 14.24
N ASP A 307 11.80 -7.39 15.41
CA ASP A 307 12.60 -8.28 16.24
C ASP A 307 12.41 -9.77 15.88
N SER A 308 11.62 -10.05 14.85
CA SER A 308 11.37 -11.39 14.32
C SER A 308 11.20 -11.37 12.81
N VAL A 309 11.69 -12.41 12.14
CA VAL A 309 11.47 -12.66 10.70
C VAL A 309 10.04 -13.14 10.39
N ASP A 310 9.23 -13.39 11.42
CA ASP A 310 7.87 -13.91 11.28
C ASP A 310 6.85 -12.88 10.81
N SER A 311 7.25 -11.65 10.59
CA SER A 311 6.38 -10.59 10.07
C SER A 311 7.02 -9.89 8.89
N LEU A 312 6.20 -9.51 7.92
CA LEU A 312 6.61 -8.85 6.67
C LEU A 312 5.66 -7.71 6.35
N ALA A 313 6.20 -6.58 5.95
CA ALA A 313 5.39 -5.51 5.33
C ALA A 313 5.20 -5.81 3.85
N SER A 314 3.96 -5.96 3.40
CA SER A 314 3.63 -6.38 2.04
C SER A 314 2.89 -5.34 1.19
N CYS A 315 2.52 -4.20 1.78
CA CYS A 315 2.00 -3.05 1.07
C CYS A 315 2.23 -1.77 1.89
N CYS A 316 1.68 -0.64 1.48
CA CYS A 316 1.96 0.66 2.09
C CYS A 316 1.73 0.76 3.61
N ARG A 317 1.03 -0.19 4.24
CA ARG A 317 0.87 -0.28 5.71
C ARG A 317 0.61 -1.69 6.23
N LEU A 318 0.32 -2.65 5.37
CA LEU A 318 -0.06 -4.00 5.79
C LEU A 318 1.15 -4.75 6.35
N LYS A 319 1.11 -5.03 7.64
CA LYS A 319 2.00 -5.95 8.34
C LYS A 319 1.35 -7.33 8.41
N ASN A 320 2.10 -8.38 8.19
CA ASN A 320 1.63 -9.75 8.28
C ASN A 320 2.50 -10.56 9.23
N GLU A 321 1.87 -11.24 10.18
CA GLU A 321 2.55 -12.19 11.05
C GLU A 321 2.61 -13.56 10.38
N VAL A 322 3.82 -14.01 10.06
CA VAL A 322 4.09 -15.29 9.36
C VAL A 322 3.89 -16.49 10.28
N GLN A 323 4.15 -16.36 11.60
CA GLN A 323 4.06 -17.47 12.58
C GLN A 323 2.67 -18.10 12.71
N ASN A 324 1.60 -17.37 12.45
CA ASN A 324 0.26 -17.95 12.45
C ASN A 324 -0.07 -18.73 11.16
N ASN A 325 0.85 -18.72 10.19
CA ASN A 325 0.80 -19.46 8.94
C ASN A 325 1.57 -20.80 9.09
N THR A 326 1.14 -21.68 10.00
CA THR A 326 1.76 -23.00 10.25
C THR A 326 1.83 -23.94 9.01
N PHE A 327 1.35 -23.50 7.87
CA PHE A 327 1.39 -24.21 6.58
C PHE A 327 2.41 -23.66 5.58
N SER A 328 3.31 -22.74 5.95
CA SER A 328 4.32 -22.21 5.01
C SER A 328 5.51 -23.14 4.76
N TYR A 329 5.46 -24.38 5.23
CA TYR A 329 6.46 -25.41 4.94
C TYR A 329 6.23 -26.16 3.61
N THR A 330 5.50 -25.61 2.69
CA THR A 330 5.56 -26.11 1.31
C THR A 330 6.88 -25.61 0.72
N LEU A 331 7.73 -26.57 0.33
CA LEU A 331 8.94 -26.32 -0.45
C LEU A 331 8.69 -25.19 -1.46
N GLY A 332 9.44 -24.10 -1.36
CA GLY A 332 9.41 -23.00 -2.32
C GLY A 332 8.50 -21.80 -2.03
N ALA A 333 7.71 -21.78 -0.97
CA ALA A 333 6.83 -20.64 -0.70
C ALA A 333 7.31 -19.79 0.49
N GLY A 334 8.45 -19.16 0.46
CA GLY A 334 9.13 -18.38 1.52
C GLY A 334 8.31 -17.53 2.53
N GLY A 335 7.04 -17.87 2.77
CA GLY A 335 6.16 -17.19 3.73
C GLY A 335 5.63 -15.83 3.24
N VAL A 336 5.87 -15.46 2.01
CA VAL A 336 5.51 -14.15 1.42
C VAL A 336 4.03 -14.03 1.03
N SER A 337 3.31 -15.14 0.92
CA SER A 337 1.90 -15.17 0.51
C SER A 337 0.98 -14.69 1.62
N THR A 338 0.37 -13.51 1.46
CA THR A 338 -0.49 -12.91 2.46
C THR A 338 -1.31 -11.76 1.87
N GLY A 339 -2.09 -11.06 2.69
CA GLY A 339 -2.84 -9.88 2.24
C GLY A 339 -4.12 -9.66 3.02
N SER A 340 -5.02 -8.89 2.43
CA SER A 340 -6.37 -8.66 2.96
C SER A 340 -7.43 -9.02 1.91
N LYS A 341 -8.41 -9.82 2.29
CA LYS A 341 -9.57 -10.14 1.44
C LYS A 341 -10.54 -8.98 1.35
N GLY A 342 -10.75 -8.29 2.45
CA GLY A 342 -11.67 -7.16 2.51
C GLY A 342 -11.40 -6.26 3.70
N VAL A 343 -11.68 -4.97 3.53
CA VAL A 343 -11.46 -3.94 4.55
C VAL A 343 -12.76 -3.19 4.82
N MET A 344 -13.11 -3.07 6.09
CA MET A 344 -14.16 -2.17 6.58
C MET A 344 -13.60 -1.22 7.62
N THR A 345 -13.73 0.07 7.40
CA THR A 345 -13.16 1.12 8.26
C THR A 345 -14.25 1.75 9.13
N ILE A 346 -13.97 1.87 10.41
CA ILE A 346 -14.81 2.57 11.38
C ILE A 346 -14.51 4.08 11.30
N ASN A 347 -15.56 4.91 11.23
CA ASN A 347 -15.45 6.34 11.44
C ASN A 347 -15.37 6.63 12.94
N ILE A 348 -14.15 6.72 13.47
CA ILE A 348 -13.89 6.88 14.91
C ILE A 348 -14.41 8.23 15.43
N ASN A 349 -14.30 9.32 14.63
CA ASN A 349 -14.82 10.63 15.05
C ASN A 349 -16.33 10.55 15.32
N ARG A 350 -17.09 9.92 14.42
CA ARG A 350 -18.52 9.73 14.56
C ARG A 350 -18.88 8.80 15.74
N LEU A 351 -18.15 7.69 15.87
CA LEU A 351 -18.35 6.73 16.95
C LEU A 351 -18.14 7.39 18.33
N VAL A 352 -17.06 8.15 18.51
CA VAL A 352 -16.75 8.84 19.77
C VAL A 352 -17.82 9.89 20.10
N GLN A 353 -18.27 10.67 19.13
CA GLN A 353 -19.33 11.67 19.34
C GLN A 353 -20.66 11.01 19.71
N ASN A 354 -21.03 9.91 19.04
CA ASN A 354 -22.24 9.14 19.37
C ASN A 354 -22.14 8.54 20.77
N ALA A 355 -21.04 7.87 21.11
CA ALA A 355 -20.83 7.28 22.43
C ALA A 355 -20.93 8.34 23.54
N LYS A 356 -20.34 9.52 23.34
CA LYS A 356 -20.42 10.63 24.29
C LYS A 356 -21.85 11.17 24.45
N ARG A 357 -22.58 11.34 23.34
CA ARG A 357 -23.97 11.79 23.34
C ARG A 357 -24.88 10.81 24.08
N ASP A 358 -24.68 9.52 23.85
CA ASP A 358 -25.54 8.45 24.34
C ASP A 358 -25.11 7.95 25.75
N GLY A 359 -24.03 8.50 26.31
CA GLY A 359 -23.52 8.13 27.64
C GLY A 359 -22.91 6.73 27.69
N ILE A 360 -22.44 6.20 26.56
CA ILE A 360 -21.83 4.88 26.43
C ILE A 360 -20.31 5.00 26.56
N ASP A 361 -19.68 4.02 27.24
CA ASP A 361 -18.23 3.93 27.27
C ASP A 361 -17.68 3.70 25.85
N ILE A 362 -16.60 4.43 25.50
CA ILE A 362 -16.01 4.37 24.15
C ILE A 362 -15.54 2.95 23.82
N SER A 363 -14.89 2.27 24.76
CA SER A 363 -14.39 0.90 24.54
C SER A 363 -15.54 -0.08 24.28
N GLU A 364 -16.68 0.09 24.96
CA GLU A 364 -17.86 -0.72 24.75
C GLU A 364 -18.50 -0.42 23.39
N ALA A 365 -18.64 0.85 23.02
CA ALA A 365 -19.14 1.23 21.71
C ALA A 365 -18.29 0.64 20.58
N VAL A 366 -16.96 0.65 20.74
CA VAL A 366 -16.03 0.03 19.79
C VAL A 366 -16.23 -1.48 19.72
N ARG A 367 -16.37 -2.19 20.87
CA ARG A 367 -16.58 -3.64 20.90
C ARG A 367 -17.85 -4.04 20.14
N GLU A 368 -18.93 -3.37 20.41
CA GLU A 368 -20.21 -3.65 19.72
C GLU A 368 -20.10 -3.38 18.20
N GLN A 369 -19.43 -2.30 17.81
CA GLN A 369 -19.21 -2.01 16.40
C GLN A 369 -18.36 -3.08 15.71
N VAL A 370 -17.29 -3.55 16.37
CA VAL A 370 -16.41 -4.61 15.84
C VAL A 370 -17.16 -5.92 15.63
N LYS A 371 -17.99 -6.35 16.60
CA LYS A 371 -18.80 -7.56 16.47
C LYS A 371 -19.76 -7.52 15.25
N LYS A 372 -20.32 -6.35 14.96
CA LYS A 372 -21.15 -6.15 13.76
C LYS A 372 -20.30 -6.28 12.49
N ILE A 373 -19.14 -5.61 12.43
CA ILE A 373 -18.24 -5.65 11.28
C ILE A 373 -17.72 -7.07 11.03
N HIS A 374 -17.46 -7.87 12.07
CA HIS A 374 -17.09 -9.27 11.89
C HIS A 374 -18.14 -10.04 11.07
N LYS A 375 -19.43 -9.87 11.36
CA LYS A 375 -20.49 -10.50 10.58
C LYS A 375 -20.47 -10.06 9.11
N TYR A 376 -20.29 -8.77 8.85
CA TYR A 376 -20.25 -8.24 7.50
C TYR A 376 -19.05 -8.72 6.71
N LEU A 377 -17.87 -8.73 7.35
CA LEU A 377 -16.64 -9.24 6.73
C LEU A 377 -16.71 -10.77 6.48
N LEU A 378 -17.36 -11.53 7.36
CA LEU A 378 -17.59 -12.96 7.16
C LEU A 378 -18.51 -13.20 5.96
N ALA A 379 -19.57 -12.40 5.78
CA ALA A 379 -20.42 -12.49 4.61
C ALA A 379 -19.65 -12.21 3.32
N PHE A 380 -18.78 -11.19 3.32
CA PHE A 380 -17.90 -10.92 2.19
C PHE A 380 -16.91 -12.07 1.93
N ASN A 381 -16.35 -12.67 2.99
CA ASN A 381 -15.48 -13.84 2.87
C ASN A 381 -16.19 -15.03 2.18
N GLU A 382 -17.48 -15.26 2.49
CA GLU A 382 -18.25 -16.33 1.81
C GLU A 382 -18.49 -15.99 0.33
N ILE A 383 -18.74 -14.72 -0.04
CA ILE A 383 -18.80 -14.30 -1.45
C ILE A 383 -17.47 -14.59 -2.16
N VAL A 384 -16.33 -14.31 -1.52
CA VAL A 384 -15.00 -14.63 -2.08
C VAL A 384 -14.82 -16.15 -2.23
N LYS A 385 -15.24 -16.95 -1.23
CA LYS A 385 -15.22 -18.41 -1.32
C LYS A 385 -16.08 -18.96 -2.46
N ASP A 386 -17.26 -18.39 -2.66
CA ASP A 386 -18.16 -18.79 -3.76
C ASP A 386 -17.52 -18.49 -5.12
N ASN A 387 -16.88 -17.32 -5.27
CA ASN A 387 -16.12 -16.98 -6.48
C ASN A 387 -14.94 -17.92 -6.70
N PHE A 388 -14.22 -18.31 -5.64
CA PHE A 388 -13.13 -19.27 -5.70
C PHE A 388 -13.61 -20.66 -6.17
N LYS A 389 -14.71 -21.19 -5.60
CA LYS A 389 -15.32 -22.46 -5.99
C LYS A 389 -15.80 -22.46 -7.44
N ALA A 390 -16.23 -21.30 -7.94
CA ALA A 390 -16.63 -21.10 -9.33
C ALA A 390 -15.47 -20.89 -10.30
N ASN A 391 -14.21 -21.01 -9.84
CA ASN A 391 -12.99 -20.76 -10.61
C ASN A 391 -12.88 -19.33 -11.22
N LEU A 392 -13.51 -18.34 -10.57
CA LEU A 392 -13.40 -16.95 -10.97
C LEU A 392 -12.14 -16.25 -10.43
N LEU A 393 -11.47 -16.84 -9.43
CA LEU A 393 -10.27 -16.32 -8.78
C LEU A 393 -9.06 -17.19 -9.14
N THR A 394 -8.59 -17.06 -10.38
CA THR A 394 -7.54 -17.93 -10.93
C THR A 394 -6.21 -17.82 -10.19
N ALA A 395 -5.89 -16.68 -9.56
CA ALA A 395 -4.69 -16.52 -8.73
C ALA A 395 -4.67 -17.48 -7.54
N TYR A 396 -5.83 -17.69 -6.89
CA TYR A 396 -5.97 -18.64 -5.80
C TYR A 396 -5.96 -20.09 -6.31
N ASN A 397 -6.70 -20.36 -7.38
CA ASN A 397 -6.79 -21.70 -7.95
C ASN A 397 -5.43 -22.19 -8.48
N ALA A 398 -4.56 -21.28 -8.90
CA ALA A 398 -3.21 -21.54 -9.37
C ALA A 398 -2.14 -21.61 -8.26
N GLY A 399 -2.48 -21.32 -7.00
CA GLY A 399 -1.58 -21.43 -5.85
C GLY A 399 -0.67 -20.23 -5.60
N TYR A 400 -0.91 -19.07 -6.21
CA TYR A 400 -0.16 -17.84 -5.91
C TYR A 400 -0.47 -17.28 -4.52
N ILE A 401 -1.65 -17.55 -4.03
CA ILE A 401 -2.16 -17.20 -2.70
C ILE A 401 -3.23 -18.22 -2.30
N SER A 402 -3.48 -18.40 -1.00
CA SER A 402 -4.59 -19.19 -0.49
C SER A 402 -5.51 -18.36 0.40
N LEU A 403 -6.78 -18.78 0.51
CA LEU A 403 -7.81 -18.01 1.23
C LEU A 403 -7.52 -17.88 2.74
N ASP A 404 -6.91 -18.89 3.34
CA ASP A 404 -6.54 -18.96 4.76
C ASP A 404 -5.36 -18.04 5.12
N LYS A 405 -4.58 -17.60 4.12
CA LYS A 405 -3.42 -16.70 4.31
C LYS A 405 -3.75 -15.21 4.24
N GLN A 406 -5.00 -14.85 4.01
CA GLN A 406 -5.43 -13.46 3.95
C GLN A 406 -6.36 -13.11 5.10
N TYR A 407 -6.20 -11.88 5.56
CA TYR A 407 -6.97 -11.31 6.64
C TYR A 407 -8.29 -10.70 6.16
N LEU A 408 -9.23 -10.59 7.09
CA LEU A 408 -10.36 -9.68 7.05
C LEU A 408 -10.00 -8.50 7.94
N THR A 409 -9.91 -7.30 7.36
CA THR A 409 -9.28 -6.14 8.01
C THR A 409 -10.31 -5.17 8.53
N ILE A 410 -10.17 -4.78 9.80
CA ILE A 410 -10.88 -3.64 10.38
C ILE A 410 -9.96 -2.43 10.29
N GLY A 411 -10.39 -1.42 9.53
CA GLY A 411 -9.70 -0.15 9.44
C GLY A 411 -10.21 0.86 10.45
N ILE A 412 -9.41 1.89 10.72
CA ILE A 412 -9.81 3.06 11.50
C ILE A 412 -9.49 4.34 10.72
N ASN A 413 -10.36 5.35 10.86
CA ASN A 413 -10.15 6.72 10.36
C ASN A 413 -10.88 7.72 11.27
N GLY A 414 -10.43 8.97 11.33
CA GLY A 414 -11.01 9.97 12.24
C GLY A 414 -10.55 9.81 13.70
N PHE A 415 -9.44 9.13 13.92
CA PHE A 415 -8.90 8.84 15.25
C PHE A 415 -8.44 10.12 15.97
N VAL A 416 -7.66 10.96 15.32
CA VAL A 416 -7.19 12.25 15.85
C VAL A 416 -8.38 13.19 16.08
N GLU A 417 -9.31 13.23 15.16
CA GLU A 417 -10.51 14.07 15.19
C GLU A 417 -11.42 13.72 16.38
N GLY A 418 -11.55 12.44 16.69
CA GLY A 418 -12.27 11.98 17.89
C GLY A 418 -11.60 12.43 19.19
N ALA A 419 -10.27 12.43 19.27
CA ALA A 419 -9.52 12.94 20.42
C ALA A 419 -9.70 14.46 20.57
N GLU A 420 -9.61 15.20 19.49
CA GLU A 420 -9.83 16.66 19.49
C GLU A 420 -11.24 17.01 19.98
N PHE A 421 -12.27 16.27 19.55
CA PHE A 421 -13.65 16.44 20.04
C PHE A 421 -13.74 16.30 21.56
N LEU A 422 -12.97 15.38 22.14
CA LEU A 422 -12.91 15.17 23.60
C LEU A 422 -12.04 16.20 24.34
N GLY A 423 -11.39 17.14 23.61
CA GLY A 423 -10.47 18.12 24.18
C GLY A 423 -9.14 17.50 24.63
N ILE A 424 -8.74 16.38 24.04
CA ILE A 424 -7.48 15.68 24.35
C ILE A 424 -6.38 16.28 23.51
N ASP A 425 -5.27 16.67 24.15
CA ASP A 425 -4.08 17.15 23.45
C ASP A 425 -3.39 16.02 22.68
N ILE A 426 -3.09 16.27 21.38
CA ILE A 426 -2.50 15.30 20.46
C ILE A 426 -0.97 15.36 20.58
N SER A 427 -0.44 14.72 21.60
CA SER A 427 1.00 14.67 21.87
C SER A 427 1.33 13.36 22.62
N PRO A 428 2.60 12.98 22.79
CA PRO A 428 2.99 11.78 23.57
C PRO A 428 2.71 11.94 25.06
N ASN A 429 1.45 12.00 25.44
CA ASN A 429 0.99 12.11 26.83
C ASN A 429 0.07 10.95 27.23
N GLU A 430 -0.06 10.73 28.55
CA GLU A 430 -0.85 9.60 29.10
C GLU A 430 -2.33 9.66 28.71
N GLN A 431 -2.91 10.84 28.61
CA GLN A 431 -4.32 11.00 28.27
C GLN A 431 -4.59 10.59 26.82
N TYR A 432 -3.72 10.99 25.89
CA TYR A 432 -3.84 10.60 24.48
C TYR A 432 -3.58 9.10 24.28
N PHE A 433 -2.60 8.54 24.98
CA PHE A 433 -2.37 7.10 24.94
C PHE A 433 -3.54 6.30 25.53
N ALA A 434 -4.10 6.73 26.66
CA ALA A 434 -5.27 6.07 27.25
C ALA A 434 -6.49 6.12 26.29
N TYR A 435 -6.70 7.25 25.61
CA TYR A 435 -7.69 7.37 24.54
C TYR A 435 -7.41 6.36 23.42
N GLY A 436 -6.19 6.32 22.92
CA GLY A 436 -5.81 5.38 21.87
C GLY A 436 -6.02 3.93 22.26
N GLU A 437 -5.65 3.56 23.48
CA GLU A 437 -5.87 2.22 24.03
C GLU A 437 -7.35 1.89 24.18
N SER A 438 -8.21 2.87 24.52
CA SER A 438 -9.66 2.67 24.64
C SER A 438 -10.33 2.31 23.31
N ILE A 439 -9.69 2.64 22.18
CA ILE A 439 -10.16 2.31 20.82
C ILE A 439 -9.48 1.06 20.28
N LEU A 440 -8.15 1.02 20.31
CA LEU A 440 -7.38 0.00 19.61
C LEU A 440 -7.40 -1.35 20.30
N LYS A 441 -7.32 -1.36 21.64
CA LYS A 441 -7.31 -2.59 22.43
C LYS A 441 -8.60 -3.40 22.28
N PRO A 442 -9.82 -2.81 22.35
CA PRO A 442 -11.06 -3.55 22.11
C PRO A 442 -11.11 -4.19 20.72
N ILE A 443 -10.68 -3.49 19.67
CA ILE A 443 -10.65 -4.05 18.31
C ILE A 443 -9.72 -5.26 18.25
N TYR A 444 -8.52 -5.12 18.79
CA TYR A 444 -7.51 -6.19 18.83
C TYR A 444 -8.00 -7.42 19.59
N GLU A 445 -8.62 -7.22 20.76
CA GLU A 445 -9.15 -8.31 21.59
C GLU A 445 -10.30 -9.05 20.89
N GLU A 446 -11.26 -8.33 20.31
CA GLU A 446 -12.38 -8.96 19.60
C GLU A 446 -11.89 -9.68 18.33
N ASN A 447 -10.95 -9.11 17.57
CA ASN A 447 -10.33 -9.78 16.44
C ASN A 447 -9.69 -11.11 16.86
N ARG A 448 -8.96 -11.15 17.96
CA ARG A 448 -8.32 -12.38 18.45
C ARG A 448 -9.34 -13.46 18.87
N LYS A 449 -10.45 -13.04 19.50
CA LYS A 449 -11.53 -13.96 19.89
C LYS A 449 -12.24 -14.55 18.67
N ALA A 450 -12.34 -13.80 17.59
CA ALA A 450 -13.07 -14.21 16.39
C ALA A 450 -12.23 -15.03 15.41
N ARG A 451 -10.91 -15.13 15.60
CA ARG A 451 -10.02 -15.94 14.73
C ARG A 451 -10.37 -17.42 14.79
N THR A 452 -10.30 -18.07 13.63
CA THR A 452 -10.43 -19.52 13.47
C THR A 452 -9.26 -20.04 12.61
N SER A 453 -9.21 -21.34 12.37
CA SER A 453 -8.23 -21.93 11.43
C SER A 453 -8.43 -21.48 9.98
N GLU A 454 -9.62 -21.03 9.59
CA GLU A 454 -9.95 -20.62 8.23
C GLU A 454 -10.04 -19.10 8.05
N VAL A 455 -10.21 -18.35 9.15
CA VAL A 455 -10.48 -16.91 9.11
C VAL A 455 -9.61 -16.18 10.12
N MET A 456 -8.86 -15.23 9.62
CA MET A 456 -8.03 -14.33 10.40
C MET A 456 -8.55 -12.89 10.29
N PHE A 457 -8.59 -12.18 11.41
CA PHE A 457 -8.89 -10.75 11.48
C PHE A 457 -7.65 -9.98 11.90
N ASN A 458 -7.49 -8.77 11.37
CA ASN A 458 -6.47 -7.82 11.81
C ASN A 458 -7.01 -6.38 11.83
N THR A 459 -6.22 -5.49 12.41
CA THR A 459 -6.54 -4.06 12.52
C THR A 459 -5.47 -3.24 11.81
N GLU A 460 -5.91 -2.32 10.97
CA GLU A 460 -5.03 -1.44 10.21
C GLU A 460 -5.45 0.04 10.37
N PHE A 461 -4.45 0.91 10.54
CA PHE A 461 -4.69 2.34 10.35
C PHE A 461 -4.67 2.64 8.84
N VAL A 462 -5.84 2.51 8.21
CA VAL A 462 -5.96 2.47 6.76
C VAL A 462 -5.52 3.77 6.09
N PRO A 463 -4.62 3.70 5.11
CA PRO A 463 -4.21 4.86 4.33
C PRO A 463 -5.24 5.21 3.25
N GLY A 464 -6.39 5.74 3.66
CA GLY A 464 -7.46 6.08 2.73
C GLY A 464 -7.16 7.36 1.94
N GLU A 465 -6.89 7.28 0.64
CA GLU A 465 -6.63 8.44 -0.20
C GLU A 465 -7.78 9.46 -0.14
N ASN A 466 -9.00 8.99 -0.21
CA ASN A 466 -10.20 9.84 -0.18
C ASN A 466 -11.07 9.66 1.06
N LEU A 467 -10.86 8.60 1.83
CA LEU A 467 -11.73 8.28 2.96
C LEU A 467 -11.73 9.41 4.00
N GLY A 468 -10.57 9.99 4.32
CA GLY A 468 -10.48 11.12 5.23
C GLY A 468 -11.31 12.32 4.78
N ILE A 469 -11.31 12.61 3.47
CA ILE A 469 -12.12 13.68 2.87
C ILE A 469 -13.62 13.34 2.93
N LYS A 470 -13.97 12.10 2.57
CA LYS A 470 -15.36 11.62 2.59
C LYS A 470 -15.95 11.69 4.00
N ASN A 471 -15.23 11.14 4.99
CA ASN A 471 -15.67 11.15 6.38
C ASN A 471 -15.88 12.58 6.89
N ALA A 472 -14.93 13.48 6.68
CA ALA A 472 -15.06 14.88 7.08
C ALA A 472 -16.28 15.56 6.42
N LYS A 473 -16.50 15.32 5.13
CA LYS A 473 -17.64 15.87 4.38
C LYS A 473 -18.98 15.31 4.88
N TRP A 474 -19.06 14.00 5.12
CA TRP A 474 -20.27 13.34 5.60
C TRP A 474 -20.59 13.74 7.03
N ASP A 475 -19.59 13.76 7.93
CA ASP A 475 -19.78 14.17 9.31
C ASP A 475 -20.25 15.62 9.40
N LYS A 476 -19.64 16.52 8.61
CA LYS A 476 -20.09 17.93 8.54
C LYS A 476 -21.52 18.07 8.05
N LYS A 477 -21.90 17.30 7.01
CA LYS A 477 -23.27 17.30 6.47
C LYS A 477 -24.28 16.79 7.50
N ASP A 478 -23.92 15.80 8.29
CA ASP A 478 -24.78 15.14 9.26
C ASP A 478 -24.74 15.80 10.66
N GLY A 479 -24.07 16.97 10.78
CA GLY A 479 -24.08 17.81 11.98
C GLY A 479 -23.09 17.41 13.07
N TYR A 480 -22.11 16.56 12.78
CA TYR A 480 -21.01 16.25 13.70
C TYR A 480 -19.98 17.35 13.72
N ILE A 481 -19.20 17.41 14.79
CA ILE A 481 -18.06 18.32 14.92
C ILE A 481 -16.90 17.81 14.07
N VAL A 482 -16.41 18.68 13.17
CA VAL A 482 -15.39 18.35 12.18
C VAL A 482 -14.29 19.42 12.23
N PRO A 483 -13.10 19.11 12.75
CA PRO A 483 -12.03 20.11 12.91
C PRO A 483 -11.29 20.45 11.61
N ARG A 484 -11.38 19.59 10.58
CA ARG A 484 -10.69 19.75 9.27
C ARG A 484 -11.42 19.09 8.12
N ASP A 485 -11.11 19.52 6.89
CA ASP A 485 -11.76 19.00 5.67
C ASP A 485 -11.21 17.64 5.19
N CYS A 486 -10.12 17.14 5.81
CA CYS A 486 -9.55 15.82 5.53
C CYS A 486 -9.03 15.20 6.84
N TYR A 487 -9.65 14.11 7.28
CA TYR A 487 -9.22 13.39 8.49
C TYR A 487 -7.84 12.78 8.35
N ASN A 488 -7.06 12.83 9.43
CA ASN A 488 -5.72 12.29 9.47
C ASN A 488 -5.70 10.76 9.33
N SER A 489 -4.63 10.27 8.72
CA SER A 489 -4.31 8.84 8.63
C SER A 489 -3.09 8.47 9.48
N TYR A 490 -2.79 9.26 10.50
CA TYR A 490 -1.66 9.13 11.43
C TYR A 490 -2.13 9.39 12.85
N PHE A 491 -1.27 9.06 13.85
CA PHE A 491 -1.52 9.38 15.26
C PHE A 491 -1.19 10.83 15.63
N TYR A 492 -0.90 11.68 14.67
CA TYR A 492 -0.62 13.11 14.85
C TYR A 492 -1.35 13.93 13.77
N LYS A 493 -1.46 15.22 13.99
CA LYS A 493 -2.03 16.16 13.01
C LYS A 493 -0.94 16.55 12.00
N VAL A 494 -1.21 16.39 10.71
CA VAL A 494 -0.21 16.68 9.65
C VAL A 494 0.16 18.16 9.54
N GLU A 495 -0.70 19.04 10.05
CA GLU A 495 -0.51 20.48 10.09
C GLU A 495 0.14 21.02 11.38
N ASP A 496 0.42 20.15 12.37
CA ASP A 496 0.89 20.56 13.69
C ASP A 496 2.40 20.78 13.72
N GLU A 497 2.80 22.04 13.85
CA GLU A 497 4.21 22.46 13.99
C GLU A 497 4.82 22.06 15.35
N SER A 498 3.99 21.84 16.37
CA SER A 498 4.45 21.49 17.73
C SER A 498 4.83 20.03 17.88
N CYS A 499 4.30 19.14 17.02
CA CYS A 499 4.60 17.73 17.00
C CYS A 499 5.89 17.48 16.21
N ASN A 500 7.01 17.42 16.90
CA ASN A 500 8.32 17.22 16.27
C ASN A 500 8.53 15.76 15.80
N LEU A 501 9.63 15.52 15.08
CA LEU A 501 9.94 14.21 14.51
C LEU A 501 9.99 13.09 15.56
N ILE A 502 10.59 13.34 16.72
CA ILE A 502 10.70 12.34 17.81
C ILE A 502 9.31 12.00 18.37
N ASP A 503 8.46 13.01 18.59
CA ASP A 503 7.08 12.81 19.04
C ASP A 503 6.28 11.95 18.05
N LYS A 504 6.47 12.16 16.74
CA LYS A 504 5.84 11.33 15.69
C LYS A 504 6.29 9.86 15.79
N PHE A 505 7.57 9.59 16.05
CA PHE A 505 8.07 8.23 16.30
C PHE A 505 7.50 7.62 17.59
N ILE A 506 7.40 8.38 18.66
CA ILE A 506 6.79 7.90 19.93
C ILE A 506 5.31 7.58 19.75
N LEU A 507 4.55 8.43 19.05
CA LEU A 507 3.12 8.21 18.77
C LEU A 507 2.89 6.99 17.87
N HIS A 508 3.77 6.74 16.89
CA HIS A 508 3.77 5.52 16.08
C HIS A 508 4.58 4.37 16.70
N GLY A 509 4.98 4.50 17.95
CA GLY A 509 5.72 3.50 18.72
C GLY A 509 4.87 2.35 19.23
N LYS A 510 5.54 1.39 19.91
CA LYS A 510 4.97 0.12 20.39
C LYS A 510 3.71 0.27 21.23
N ARG A 511 3.53 1.40 21.93
CA ARG A 511 2.40 1.57 22.87
C ARG A 511 1.05 1.47 22.18
N LEU A 512 0.89 2.06 21.00
CA LEU A 512 -0.34 1.99 20.19
C LEU A 512 -0.25 0.91 19.11
N THR A 513 0.90 0.81 18.43
CA THR A 513 1.03 -0.07 17.27
C THR A 513 1.01 -1.57 17.59
N LYS A 514 1.22 -1.95 18.87
CA LYS A 514 1.04 -3.36 19.31
C LYS A 514 -0.39 -3.88 19.11
N TYR A 515 -1.38 -3.01 19.00
CA TYR A 515 -2.77 -3.36 18.73
C TYR A 515 -3.13 -3.33 17.23
N LEU A 516 -2.20 -2.85 16.40
CA LEU A 516 -2.37 -2.75 14.94
C LEU A 516 -1.59 -3.89 14.25
N ASP A 517 -2.11 -5.11 14.38
CA ASP A 517 -1.52 -6.29 13.77
C ASP A 517 -1.67 -6.32 12.23
N GLY A 518 -2.51 -5.47 11.65
CA GLY A 518 -2.54 -5.14 10.23
C GLY A 518 -1.61 -4.00 9.83
N GLY A 519 -1.06 -3.27 10.79
CA GLY A 519 -0.03 -2.26 10.60
C GLY A 519 -0.48 -0.80 10.61
N SER A 520 0.49 0.07 10.75
CA SER A 520 0.41 1.51 10.48
C SER A 520 1.79 1.98 10.04
N ALA A 521 1.86 2.98 9.15
CA ALA A 521 3.14 3.54 8.72
C ALA A 521 3.25 5.02 9.12
N LEU A 522 4.35 5.37 9.74
CA LEU A 522 4.73 6.77 9.96
C LEU A 522 5.26 7.36 8.66
N HIS A 523 4.69 8.50 8.22
CA HIS A 523 5.27 9.34 7.18
C HIS A 523 5.86 10.58 7.82
N ALA A 524 7.16 10.58 8.03
CA ALA A 524 7.87 11.72 8.58
C ALA A 524 8.09 12.77 7.48
N ASN A 525 7.31 13.85 7.52
CA ASN A 525 7.44 14.95 6.56
C ASN A 525 8.64 15.82 6.95
N LEU A 526 9.61 15.93 6.05
CA LEU A 526 10.83 16.73 6.21
C LEU A 526 10.90 17.79 5.11
N GLU A 527 11.35 18.99 5.44
CA GLU A 527 11.54 20.06 4.46
C GLU A 527 12.72 19.75 3.51
N GLU A 528 13.78 19.12 4.05
CA GLU A 528 14.99 18.76 3.32
C GLU A 528 15.57 17.44 3.84
N HIS A 529 16.47 16.85 3.06
CA HIS A 529 17.15 15.61 3.40
C HIS A 529 18.10 15.78 4.58
N LEU A 530 18.09 14.79 5.46
CA LEU A 530 19.08 14.69 6.54
C LEU A 530 20.39 14.09 6.00
N SER A 531 21.47 14.33 6.71
CA SER A 531 22.73 13.63 6.46
C SER A 531 22.61 12.14 6.83
N LYS A 532 23.46 11.29 6.23
CA LYS A 532 23.52 9.86 6.54
C LYS A 532 23.66 9.58 8.05
N PRO A 533 24.52 10.26 8.84
CA PRO A 533 24.59 10.06 10.30
C PRO A 533 23.27 10.39 11.03
N GLN A 534 22.57 11.44 10.60
CA GLN A 534 21.27 11.79 11.19
C GLN A 534 20.20 10.75 10.87
N TYR A 535 20.13 10.26 9.62
CA TYR A 535 19.21 9.15 9.29
C TYR A 535 19.50 7.90 10.11
N LYS A 536 20.77 7.53 10.30
CA LYS A 536 21.14 6.41 11.19
C LYS A 536 20.55 6.59 12.58
N LYS A 537 20.68 7.78 13.14
CA LYS A 537 20.17 8.10 14.47
C LYS A 537 18.64 8.05 14.54
N VAL A 538 17.95 8.53 13.51
CA VAL A 538 16.48 8.45 13.44
C VAL A 538 16.02 6.99 13.30
N MET A 539 16.73 6.17 12.53
CA MET A 539 16.46 4.74 12.43
C MET A 539 16.66 4.01 13.78
N GLU A 540 17.67 4.40 14.58
CA GLU A 540 17.85 3.92 15.96
C GLU A 540 16.69 4.37 16.88
N ILE A 541 16.19 5.59 16.72
CA ILE A 541 15.00 6.08 17.44
C ILE A 541 13.77 5.22 17.11
N ALA A 542 13.62 4.75 15.87
CA ALA A 542 12.54 3.85 15.49
C ALA A 542 12.57 2.54 16.31
N ILE A 543 13.77 1.93 16.51
CA ILE A 543 13.90 0.74 17.37
C ILE A 543 13.53 1.07 18.81
N ASN A 544 14.10 2.14 19.36
CA ASN A 544 13.91 2.54 20.76
C ASN A 544 12.44 2.87 21.10
N THR A 545 11.70 3.42 20.17
CA THR A 545 10.27 3.72 20.33
C THR A 545 9.36 2.55 19.97
N GLY A 546 9.90 1.57 19.22
CA GLY A 546 9.14 0.46 18.65
C GLY A 546 8.26 0.88 17.46
N CYS A 547 8.64 1.97 16.77
CA CYS A 547 8.03 2.35 15.50
C CYS A 547 8.55 1.42 14.39
N SER A 548 7.77 0.40 14.07
CA SER A 548 8.21 -0.69 13.18
C SER A 548 8.13 -0.37 11.69
N TYR A 549 7.34 0.63 11.27
CA TYR A 549 7.14 0.92 9.85
C TYR A 549 7.10 2.43 9.59
N PHE A 550 8.03 2.94 8.80
CA PHE A 550 8.16 4.36 8.57
C PHE A 550 8.76 4.69 7.21
N THR A 551 8.59 5.92 6.78
CA THR A 551 9.26 6.52 5.62
C THR A 551 9.48 8.01 5.86
N PHE A 552 10.43 8.60 5.15
CA PHE A 552 10.65 10.04 5.10
C PHE A 552 10.03 10.59 3.82
N ASN A 553 9.29 11.67 3.93
CA ASN A 553 8.56 12.30 2.84
C ASN A 553 9.06 13.72 2.63
N ILE A 554 9.87 13.90 1.61
CA ILE A 554 10.39 15.20 1.16
C ILE A 554 9.79 15.49 -0.22
N PRO A 555 9.19 16.67 -0.45
CA PRO A 555 8.66 17.03 -1.77
C PRO A 555 9.79 17.16 -2.80
N ASN A 556 9.72 16.41 -3.87
CA ASN A 556 10.62 16.55 -5.01
C ASN A 556 10.07 17.58 -5.98
N THR A 557 10.87 18.56 -6.40
CA THR A 557 10.44 19.59 -7.34
C THR A 557 10.50 19.10 -8.78
N VAL A 558 9.43 19.32 -9.54
CA VAL A 558 9.32 19.03 -10.97
C VAL A 558 9.00 20.31 -11.71
N CYS A 559 9.83 20.66 -12.70
CA CYS A 559 9.59 21.82 -13.54
C CYS A 559 8.61 21.47 -14.67
N ASN A 560 7.51 22.21 -14.77
CA ASN A 560 6.53 22.03 -15.84
C ASN A 560 7.03 22.53 -17.22
N ASP A 561 8.01 23.44 -17.24
CA ASP A 561 8.49 24.03 -18.48
C ASP A 561 9.62 23.24 -19.15
N CYS A 562 10.55 22.67 -18.36
CA CYS A 562 11.70 21.95 -18.92
C CYS A 562 11.77 20.46 -18.51
N GLY A 563 10.82 19.97 -17.72
CA GLY A 563 10.75 18.58 -17.26
C GLY A 563 11.82 18.17 -16.24
N PHE A 564 12.63 19.10 -15.74
CA PHE A 564 13.69 18.79 -14.78
C PHE A 564 13.10 18.35 -13.44
N ILE A 565 13.61 17.25 -12.90
CA ILE A 565 13.23 16.72 -11.59
C ILE A 565 14.42 16.83 -10.65
N THR A 566 14.19 17.35 -9.44
CA THR A 566 15.17 17.36 -8.35
C THR A 566 14.53 16.84 -7.07
N LYS A 567 15.32 16.22 -6.23
CA LYS A 567 14.88 15.65 -4.94
C LYS A 567 14.79 16.69 -3.81
N HIS A 568 15.07 17.94 -4.12
CA HIS A 568 14.97 19.05 -3.19
C HIS A 568 13.63 19.78 -3.33
N ASN A 569 13.12 20.28 -2.22
CA ASN A 569 11.91 21.09 -2.17
C ASN A 569 12.26 22.56 -2.52
N LEU A 570 12.14 22.94 -3.79
CA LEU A 570 12.55 24.24 -4.29
C LEU A 570 11.38 25.03 -4.88
N PRO A 571 11.28 26.36 -4.63
CA PRO A 571 10.22 27.20 -5.21
C PRO A 571 10.45 27.54 -6.69
N LYS A 572 11.66 27.26 -7.23
CA LYS A 572 12.06 27.52 -8.62
C LYS A 572 12.89 26.38 -9.18
N CYS A 573 12.77 26.17 -10.48
CA CYS A 573 13.59 25.21 -11.19
C CYS A 573 15.07 25.63 -11.19
N PRO A 574 16.01 24.83 -10.65
CA PRO A 574 17.42 25.20 -10.64
C PRO A 574 18.08 25.12 -12.04
N LYS A 575 17.44 24.43 -13.02
CA LYS A 575 17.96 24.28 -14.38
C LYS A 575 17.59 25.44 -15.29
N CYS A 576 16.34 25.91 -15.28
CA CYS A 576 15.87 26.95 -16.19
C CYS A 576 15.38 28.24 -15.51
N GLY A 577 15.35 28.28 -14.15
CA GLY A 577 14.93 29.45 -13.37
C GLY A 577 13.42 29.68 -13.31
N SER A 578 12.61 28.80 -13.92
CA SER A 578 11.15 28.94 -13.95
C SER A 578 10.51 28.77 -12.58
N ASP A 579 9.48 29.59 -12.29
CA ASP A 579 8.61 29.47 -11.11
C ASP A 579 7.46 28.46 -11.35
N ASN A 580 7.29 27.97 -12.59
CA ASN A 580 6.25 27.00 -12.94
C ASN A 580 6.69 25.59 -12.53
N VAL A 581 6.63 25.32 -11.23
CA VAL A 581 7.01 24.03 -10.65
C VAL A 581 5.81 23.35 -9.99
N ASP A 582 5.88 22.01 -9.92
CA ASP A 582 4.97 21.15 -9.19
C ASP A 582 5.80 20.26 -8.25
N TYR A 583 5.16 19.55 -7.33
CA TYR A 583 5.83 18.73 -6.34
C TYR A 583 5.38 17.29 -6.44
N LEU A 584 6.37 16.37 -6.48
CA LEU A 584 6.17 14.95 -6.25
C LEU A 584 6.31 14.67 -4.77
N THR A 585 5.22 14.26 -4.13
CA THR A 585 5.20 13.88 -2.72
C THR A 585 4.25 12.70 -2.51
N ARG A 586 4.34 12.06 -1.34
CA ARG A 586 3.42 10.96 -1.04
C ARG A 586 2.02 11.50 -0.78
N ILE A 587 1.05 11.08 -1.59
CA ILE A 587 -0.35 11.37 -1.30
C ILE A 587 -0.77 10.63 -0.02
N ILE A 588 -0.52 9.33 -0.01
CA ILE A 588 -0.55 8.45 1.16
C ILE A 588 0.64 7.48 1.09
N GLY A 589 0.53 6.35 0.40
CA GLY A 589 1.56 5.32 0.33
C GLY A 589 2.52 5.43 -0.87
N TYR A 590 2.24 6.29 -1.85
CA TYR A 590 2.99 6.40 -3.10
C TYR A 590 3.16 7.85 -3.56
N LEU A 591 4.22 8.08 -4.35
CA LEU A 591 4.57 9.40 -4.89
C LEU A 591 3.70 9.74 -6.09
N LYS A 592 3.11 10.95 -6.08
CA LYS A 592 2.41 11.56 -7.23
C LYS A 592 2.56 13.07 -7.21
N ARG A 593 2.44 13.70 -8.37
CA ARG A 593 2.35 15.17 -8.46
C ARG A 593 1.12 15.67 -7.70
N VAL A 594 1.29 16.71 -6.92
CA VAL A 594 0.21 17.34 -6.16
C VAL A 594 -0.90 17.83 -7.08
N SER A 595 -0.59 18.37 -8.26
CA SER A 595 -1.57 18.79 -9.26
C SER A 595 -2.49 17.68 -9.78
N LYS A 596 -2.09 16.41 -9.65
CA LYS A 596 -2.88 15.25 -10.03
C LYS A 596 -3.86 14.77 -8.95
N TRP A 597 -3.78 15.32 -7.75
CA TRP A 597 -4.64 14.95 -6.63
C TRP A 597 -6.02 15.59 -6.77
N SER A 598 -7.00 15.06 -6.03
CA SER A 598 -8.29 15.74 -5.89
C SER A 598 -8.12 17.11 -5.22
N GLU A 599 -9.02 18.05 -5.51
CA GLU A 599 -8.93 19.42 -5.00
C GLU A 599 -8.79 19.47 -3.47
N ALA A 600 -9.57 18.65 -2.75
CA ALA A 600 -9.50 18.58 -1.29
C ALA A 600 -8.15 18.05 -0.77
N ARG A 601 -7.54 17.08 -1.50
CA ARG A 601 -6.20 16.60 -1.16
C ARG A 601 -5.12 17.62 -1.48
N GLN A 602 -5.26 18.39 -2.54
CA GLN A 602 -4.34 19.48 -2.84
C GLN A 602 -4.38 20.57 -1.73
N LYS A 603 -5.56 20.83 -1.15
CA LYS A 603 -5.72 21.72 0.01
C LYS A 603 -5.01 21.16 1.24
N GLU A 604 -5.21 19.86 1.54
CA GLU A 604 -4.52 19.17 2.65
C GLU A 604 -3.01 19.22 2.46
N ALA A 605 -2.48 18.97 1.26
CA ALA A 605 -1.04 19.04 0.97
C ALA A 605 -0.42 20.40 1.31
N LYS A 606 -1.18 21.50 1.13
CA LYS A 606 -0.74 22.85 1.46
C LYS A 606 -0.70 23.15 2.96
N THR A 607 -1.43 22.38 3.77
CA THR A 607 -1.44 22.55 5.22
C THR A 607 -0.42 21.68 5.94
N ARG A 608 0.21 20.73 5.24
CA ARG A 608 1.21 19.84 5.84
C ARG A 608 2.38 20.62 6.39
N TYR A 609 2.71 20.34 7.65
CA TYR A 609 3.95 20.82 8.23
C TYR A 609 5.09 19.87 7.87
N TYR A 610 6.19 20.46 7.40
CA TYR A 610 7.43 19.76 7.11
C TYR A 610 8.49 20.19 8.13
N ASP A 611 9.03 19.22 8.88
CA ASP A 611 10.03 19.49 9.90
C ASP A 611 11.31 20.08 9.27
N ASN A 612 11.71 21.28 9.72
CA ASN A 612 12.88 22.02 9.23
C ASN A 612 14.02 22.10 10.26
N ASN A 613 13.78 21.70 11.52
CA ASN A 613 14.74 21.71 12.61
C ASN A 613 14.89 20.33 13.24
N VAL A 614 15.46 19.38 12.47
CA VAL A 614 15.72 18.04 12.99
C VAL A 614 17.08 18.01 13.70
N ASN A 615 17.06 18.37 14.98
CA ASN A 615 18.23 18.21 15.86
C ASN A 615 18.22 16.79 16.46
N VAL A 616 18.89 15.83 15.77
CA VAL A 616 19.08 14.44 16.22
C VAL A 616 20.55 14.09 16.37
#